data_8db3b386eb147f89c189dfa47239ce81
#
_entry.id   8db3b386eb147f89c189dfa47239ce81
#
_cell.length_a   1.000
_cell.length_b   1.000
_cell.length_c   1.000
_cell.angle_alpha   90.00
_cell.angle_beta   90.00
_cell.angle_gamma   90.00
#
_symmetry.space_group_name_H-M   'P 1'
#
loop_
_entity.id
_entity.type
_entity.pdbx_description
1 polymer ?
#
loop_
_entity_poly.entity_id
_entity_poly.type
_entity_poly.pdbx_seq_one_letter_code
_entity_poly.pdbx_strand_id
1 'polypeptide(L)'
;FNNIILTHVLEHMDDPVYLLGRINEDWISENGRLFLAVPNANAPSRQIAVKMGLIDFNAAVTKSEFDHGHRITYTFDTLERDVKKAGLNIVYRSGVFFKALANFQWDQLLNTDIISKDYLEGCYQLGLQYPELCSSIFLVCEKGK
;
A
#
# COMPACT_ATOMS: atom_id res chain seq x y z
N PHE A 1 0.95 -10.93 20.05
CA PHE A 1 2.07 -10.04 19.70
C PHE A 1 1.72 -8.59 19.98
N ASN A 2 2.68 -7.81 20.49
CA ASN A 2 2.47 -6.37 20.73
C ASN A 2 2.60 -5.55 19.43
N ASN A 3 3.39 -6.01 18.49
CA ASN A 3 3.53 -5.38 17.19
C ASN A 3 3.57 -6.45 16.10
N ILE A 4 2.76 -6.25 15.07
CA ILE A 4 2.73 -7.07 13.85
C ILE A 4 3.00 -6.12 12.68
N ILE A 5 3.92 -6.50 11.81
CA ILE A 5 4.23 -5.76 10.58
C ILE A 5 3.81 -6.62 9.39
N LEU A 6 2.93 -6.09 8.56
CA LEU A 6 2.42 -6.74 7.35
C LEU A 6 2.57 -5.78 6.17
N THR A 7 3.72 -5.85 5.50
CA THR A 7 4.05 -4.95 4.39
C THR A 7 4.17 -5.74 3.09
N HIS A 8 3.41 -5.33 2.07
CA HIS A 8 3.40 -5.96 0.75
C HIS A 8 3.15 -7.48 0.80
N VAL A 9 2.15 -7.88 1.59
CA VAL A 9 1.70 -9.28 1.74
C VAL A 9 0.23 -9.41 1.37
N LEU A 10 -0.60 -8.45 1.81
CA LEU A 10 -2.05 -8.57 1.72
C LEU A 10 -2.55 -8.64 0.27
N GLU A 11 -1.87 -7.98 -0.66
CA GLU A 11 -2.17 -8.01 -2.10
C GLU A 11 -1.97 -9.38 -2.76
N HIS A 12 -1.26 -10.28 -2.09
CA HIS A 12 -1.02 -11.66 -2.58
C HIS A 12 -2.02 -12.67 -2.02
N MET A 13 -2.87 -12.26 -1.05
CA MET A 13 -3.78 -13.19 -0.38
C MET A 13 -5.05 -13.42 -1.19
N ASP A 14 -5.50 -14.67 -1.27
CA ASP A 14 -6.79 -15.01 -1.86
C ASP A 14 -7.96 -14.57 -0.98
N ASP A 15 -7.79 -14.61 0.34
CA ASP A 15 -8.76 -14.08 1.34
C ASP A 15 -8.06 -13.17 2.35
N PRO A 16 -7.89 -11.88 2.02
CA PRO A 16 -7.24 -10.91 2.90
C PRO A 16 -8.04 -10.64 4.19
N VAL A 17 -9.37 -10.70 4.15
CA VAL A 17 -10.22 -10.48 5.32
C VAL A 17 -10.03 -11.62 6.33
N TYR A 18 -9.92 -12.84 5.87
CA TYR A 18 -9.63 -13.99 6.75
C TYR A 18 -8.29 -13.84 7.46
N LEU A 19 -7.22 -13.48 6.73
CA LEU A 19 -5.90 -13.25 7.34
C LEU A 19 -5.95 -12.14 8.40
N LEU A 20 -6.58 -11.00 8.08
CA LEU A 20 -6.73 -9.88 9.01
C LEU A 20 -7.58 -10.27 10.23
N GLY A 21 -8.62 -11.07 10.04
CA GLY A 21 -9.43 -11.63 11.13
C GLY A 21 -8.61 -12.50 12.08
N ARG A 22 -7.76 -13.40 11.54
CA ARG A 22 -6.83 -14.21 12.33
C ARG A 22 -5.83 -13.36 13.11
N ILE A 23 -5.36 -12.26 12.51
CA ILE A 23 -4.49 -11.29 13.21
C ILE A 23 -5.26 -10.68 14.39
N ASN A 24 -6.50 -10.23 14.17
CA ASN A 24 -7.32 -9.59 15.20
C ASN A 24 -7.67 -10.55 16.35
N GLU A 25 -8.07 -11.77 16.03
CA GLU A 25 -8.57 -12.73 17.03
C GLU A 25 -7.44 -13.41 17.80
N ASP A 26 -6.42 -13.90 17.08
CA ASP A 26 -5.48 -14.86 17.63
C ASP A 26 -4.07 -14.28 17.88
N TRP A 27 -3.65 -13.28 17.11
CA TRP A 27 -2.23 -12.93 17.09
C TRP A 27 -1.90 -11.59 17.76
N ILE A 28 -2.76 -10.58 17.62
CA ILE A 28 -2.53 -9.25 18.20
C ILE A 28 -2.98 -9.24 19.68
N SER A 29 -2.15 -8.71 20.58
CA SER A 29 -2.51 -8.51 21.97
C SER A 29 -3.50 -7.35 22.15
N GLU A 30 -4.15 -7.25 23.32
CA GLU A 30 -5.16 -6.21 23.61
C GLU A 30 -4.67 -4.77 23.36
N ASN A 31 -3.39 -4.51 23.63
CA ASN A 31 -2.76 -3.20 23.38
C ASN A 31 -1.79 -3.26 22.18
N GLY A 32 -1.92 -4.29 21.35
CA GLY A 32 -1.04 -4.51 20.21
C GLY A 32 -1.39 -3.64 19.01
N ARG A 33 -0.43 -3.53 18.08
CA ARG A 33 -0.60 -2.76 16.83
C ARG A 33 -0.22 -3.58 15.62
N LEU A 34 -1.05 -3.47 14.59
CA LEU A 34 -0.75 -3.95 13.24
C LEU A 34 -0.33 -2.75 12.38
N PHE A 35 0.87 -2.84 11.81
CA PHE A 35 1.40 -1.92 10.81
C PHE A 35 1.20 -2.55 9.44
N LEU A 36 0.28 -2.00 8.66
CA LEU A 36 -0.17 -2.56 7.39
C LEU A 36 0.18 -1.62 6.24
N ALA A 37 0.95 -2.09 5.26
CA ALA A 37 1.23 -1.35 4.04
C ALA A 37 1.00 -2.22 2.80
N VAL A 38 0.39 -1.62 1.77
CA VAL A 38 0.10 -2.26 0.48
C VAL A 38 0.35 -1.28 -0.67
N PRO A 39 0.58 -1.76 -1.90
CA PRO A 39 0.64 -0.91 -3.09
C PRO A 39 -0.67 -0.13 -3.28
N ASN A 40 -0.55 1.12 -3.72
CA ASN A 40 -1.68 2.02 -3.91
C ASN A 40 -2.17 2.03 -5.35
N ALA A 41 -3.42 1.64 -5.57
CA ALA A 41 -4.08 1.74 -6.87
C ALA A 41 -4.15 3.17 -7.42
N ASN A 42 -4.22 4.18 -6.55
CA ASN A 42 -4.28 5.59 -6.93
C ASN A 42 -2.91 6.28 -7.00
N ALA A 43 -1.81 5.52 -6.95
CA ALA A 43 -0.48 6.09 -7.18
C ALA A 43 -0.41 6.81 -8.53
N PRO A 44 0.26 7.99 -8.62
CA PRO A 44 0.32 8.77 -9.87
C PRO A 44 0.83 7.97 -11.06
N SER A 45 1.80 7.09 -10.87
CA SER A 45 2.31 6.22 -11.93
C SER A 45 1.22 5.32 -12.55
N ARG A 46 0.27 4.83 -11.72
CA ARG A 46 -0.86 4.02 -12.20
C ARG A 46 -1.91 4.88 -12.90
N GLN A 47 -2.22 6.04 -12.35
CA GLN A 47 -3.13 7.00 -13.00
C GLN A 47 -2.60 7.44 -14.36
N ILE A 48 -1.30 7.70 -14.48
CA ILE A 48 -0.63 7.99 -15.74
C ILE A 48 -0.75 6.81 -16.70
N ALA A 49 -0.51 5.58 -16.23
CA ALA A 49 -0.64 4.37 -17.05
C ALA A 49 -2.06 4.19 -17.61
N VAL A 50 -3.10 4.52 -16.84
CA VAL A 50 -4.50 4.56 -17.34
C VAL A 50 -4.65 5.58 -18.45
N LYS A 51 -4.12 6.80 -18.29
CA LYS A 51 -4.18 7.86 -19.31
C LYS A 51 -3.39 7.52 -20.57
N MET A 52 -2.37 6.68 -20.45
CA MET A 52 -1.60 6.15 -21.57
C MET A 52 -2.27 4.95 -22.25
N GLY A 53 -3.36 4.42 -21.69
CA GLY A 53 -4.02 3.21 -22.20
C GLY A 53 -3.25 1.91 -21.94
N LEU A 54 -2.33 1.91 -20.96
CA LEU A 54 -1.54 0.73 -20.60
C LEU A 54 -2.27 -0.20 -19.63
N ILE A 55 -3.17 0.34 -18.84
CA ILE A 55 -4.08 -0.39 -17.95
C ILE A 55 -5.48 0.22 -18.06
N ASP A 56 -6.53 -0.58 -17.85
CA ASP A 56 -7.91 -0.16 -18.05
C ASP A 56 -8.41 0.79 -16.96
N PHE A 57 -8.01 0.55 -15.71
CA PHE A 57 -8.38 1.36 -14.53
C PHE A 57 -7.33 1.24 -13.42
N ASN A 58 -7.33 2.18 -12.47
CA ASN A 58 -6.28 2.31 -11.45
C ASN A 58 -6.05 1.02 -10.65
N ALA A 59 -7.10 0.29 -10.29
CA ALA A 59 -7.00 -0.92 -9.48
C ALA A 59 -6.88 -2.21 -10.31
N ALA A 60 -6.68 -2.12 -11.64
CA ALA A 60 -6.46 -3.30 -12.48
C ALA A 60 -5.18 -4.03 -12.06
N VAL A 61 -5.27 -5.34 -11.86
CA VAL A 61 -4.09 -6.19 -11.69
C VAL A 61 -3.53 -6.47 -13.08
N THR A 62 -2.31 -6.00 -13.33
CA THR A 62 -1.64 -6.22 -14.62
C THR A 62 -1.16 -7.67 -14.73
N LYS A 63 -0.88 -8.12 -15.98
CA LYS A 63 -0.31 -9.46 -16.18
C LYS A 63 0.99 -9.64 -15.39
N SER A 64 1.88 -8.65 -15.39
CA SER A 64 3.12 -8.69 -14.63
C SER A 64 2.89 -8.82 -13.13
N GLU A 65 1.96 -8.05 -12.56
CA GLU A 65 1.59 -8.13 -11.14
C GLU A 65 0.99 -9.51 -10.81
N PHE A 66 0.10 -10.02 -11.65
CA PHE A 66 -0.47 -11.36 -11.50
C PHE A 66 0.60 -12.46 -11.54
N ASP A 67 1.54 -12.38 -12.47
CA ASP A 67 2.65 -13.34 -12.60
C ASP A 67 3.58 -13.29 -11.36
N HIS A 68 3.65 -12.14 -10.65
CA HIS A 68 4.32 -11.98 -9.36
C HIS A 68 3.43 -12.32 -8.14
N GLY A 69 2.24 -12.83 -8.37
CA GLY A 69 1.35 -13.33 -7.33
C GLY A 69 0.34 -12.33 -6.77
N HIS A 70 0.25 -11.11 -7.30
CA HIS A 70 -0.78 -10.17 -6.88
C HIS A 70 -2.17 -10.67 -7.25
N ARG A 71 -3.12 -10.55 -6.34
CA ARG A 71 -4.54 -10.88 -6.52
C ARG A 71 -5.41 -9.64 -6.54
N ILE A 72 -4.99 -8.58 -5.84
CA ILE A 72 -5.75 -7.34 -5.67
C ILE A 72 -4.80 -6.14 -5.64
N THR A 73 -5.28 -4.98 -6.09
CA THR A 73 -4.62 -3.68 -5.89
C THR A 73 -5.54 -2.80 -5.07
N TYR A 74 -5.05 -2.27 -3.97
CA TYR A 74 -5.84 -1.54 -2.98
C TYR A 74 -5.91 -0.03 -3.24
N THR A 75 -7.08 0.55 -3.00
CA THR A 75 -7.26 1.96 -2.62
C THR A 75 -7.40 2.04 -1.09
N PHE A 76 -7.35 3.24 -0.50
CA PHE A 76 -7.67 3.40 0.91
C PHE A 76 -9.06 2.83 1.25
N ASP A 77 -10.09 3.16 0.45
CA ASP A 77 -11.45 2.71 0.71
C ASP A 77 -11.58 1.18 0.75
N THR A 78 -10.93 0.49 -0.19
CA THR A 78 -10.99 -0.98 -0.24
C THR A 78 -10.16 -1.61 0.87
N LEU A 79 -8.99 -1.05 1.21
CA LEU A 79 -8.17 -1.53 2.32
C LEU A 79 -8.87 -1.32 3.67
N GLU A 80 -9.39 -0.12 3.92
CA GLU A 80 -10.12 0.19 5.15
C GLU A 80 -11.38 -0.66 5.30
N ARG A 81 -12.10 -0.92 4.21
CA ARG A 81 -13.25 -1.83 4.20
C ARG A 81 -12.86 -3.23 4.68
N ASP A 82 -11.77 -3.79 4.15
CA ASP A 82 -11.34 -5.14 4.48
C ASP A 82 -10.81 -5.22 5.93
N VAL A 83 -10.08 -4.20 6.40
CA VAL A 83 -9.65 -4.05 7.78
C VAL A 83 -10.84 -3.99 8.75
N LYS A 84 -11.86 -3.18 8.43
CA LYS A 84 -13.08 -3.06 9.26
C LYS A 84 -13.91 -4.34 9.26
N LYS A 85 -14.01 -5.03 8.11
CA LYS A 85 -14.68 -6.35 8.04
C LYS A 85 -14.01 -7.41 8.90
N ALA A 86 -12.69 -7.32 9.05
CA ALA A 86 -11.91 -8.21 9.92
C ALA A 86 -11.98 -7.83 11.40
N GLY A 87 -12.74 -6.79 11.75
CA GLY A 87 -12.95 -6.36 13.14
C GLY A 87 -11.84 -5.50 13.74
N LEU A 88 -10.82 -5.11 12.95
CA LEU A 88 -9.73 -4.23 13.40
C LEU A 88 -10.16 -2.77 13.44
N ASN A 89 -9.61 -1.99 14.38
CA ASN A 89 -9.79 -0.55 14.50
C ASN A 89 -8.62 0.20 13.86
N ILE A 90 -8.90 1.09 12.91
CA ILE A 90 -7.89 1.94 12.27
C ILE A 90 -7.64 3.16 13.17
N VAL A 91 -6.39 3.35 13.62
CA VAL A 91 -5.97 4.45 14.48
C VAL A 91 -5.06 5.46 13.79
N TYR A 92 -4.46 5.09 12.67
CA TYR A 92 -3.64 5.99 11.87
C TYR A 92 -3.70 5.62 10.39
N ARG A 93 -3.64 6.63 9.53
CA ARG A 93 -3.71 6.52 8.08
C ARG A 93 -2.68 7.44 7.45
N SER A 94 -1.86 6.94 6.57
CA SER A 94 -0.85 7.70 5.85
C SER A 94 -0.48 7.02 4.54
N GLY A 95 0.41 7.66 3.79
CA GLY A 95 1.01 7.11 2.60
C GLY A 95 2.53 7.10 2.70
N VAL A 96 3.15 6.29 1.87
CA VAL A 96 4.60 6.19 1.79
C VAL A 96 5.04 6.53 0.38
N PHE A 97 5.81 7.59 0.26
CA PHE A 97 6.57 8.01 -0.89
C PHE A 97 5.73 8.37 -2.13
N PHE A 98 5.66 9.67 -2.41
CA PHE A 98 5.10 10.19 -3.66
C PHE A 98 6.05 9.90 -4.82
N LYS A 99 5.56 9.23 -5.88
CA LYS A 99 6.32 9.05 -7.11
C LYS A 99 5.40 8.96 -8.33
N ALA A 100 5.78 9.63 -9.40
CA ALA A 100 5.04 9.63 -10.66
C ALA A 100 5.52 8.57 -11.67
N LEU A 101 6.73 8.06 -11.50
CA LEU A 101 7.34 7.09 -12.38
C LEU A 101 7.11 5.66 -11.89
N ALA A 102 7.05 4.70 -12.83
CA ALA A 102 7.00 3.28 -12.52
C ALA A 102 8.32 2.78 -11.92
N ASN A 103 8.31 1.62 -11.25
CA ASN A 103 9.50 1.08 -10.61
C ASN A 103 10.69 0.93 -11.56
N PHE A 104 10.48 0.36 -12.76
CA PHE A 104 11.55 0.16 -13.72
C PHE A 104 12.18 1.49 -14.21
N GLN A 105 11.41 2.58 -14.24
CA GLN A 105 11.92 3.91 -14.57
C GLN A 105 12.76 4.48 -13.42
N TRP A 106 12.29 4.30 -12.18
CA TRP A 106 13.05 4.66 -10.99
C TRP A 106 14.38 3.90 -10.90
N ASP A 107 14.37 2.59 -11.14
CA ASP A 107 15.58 1.77 -11.11
C ASP A 107 16.65 2.27 -12.09
N GLN A 108 16.23 2.76 -13.25
CA GLN A 108 17.14 3.37 -14.22
C GLN A 108 17.69 4.72 -13.73
N LEU A 109 16.82 5.58 -13.17
CA LEU A 109 17.21 6.92 -12.72
C LEU A 109 18.10 6.91 -11.48
N LEU A 110 17.86 5.97 -10.54
CA LEU A 110 18.66 5.82 -9.34
C LEU A 110 20.11 5.40 -9.61
N ASN A 111 20.38 4.83 -10.78
CA ASN A 111 21.73 4.51 -11.25
C ASN A 111 22.45 5.71 -11.92
N THR A 112 21.87 6.89 -11.86
CA THR A 112 22.38 8.14 -12.43
C THR A 112 22.46 9.22 -11.35
N ASP A 113 23.11 10.35 -11.66
CA ASP A 113 23.16 11.52 -10.78
C ASP A 113 21.92 12.43 -10.88
N ILE A 114 20.86 12.00 -11.62
CA ILE A 114 19.65 12.81 -11.83
C ILE A 114 18.83 12.92 -10.56
N ILE A 115 18.75 11.82 -9.78
CA ILE A 115 17.97 11.75 -8.54
C ILE A 115 18.88 11.93 -7.33
N SER A 116 18.81 13.09 -6.71
CA SER A 116 19.55 13.39 -5.47
C SER A 116 18.83 12.83 -4.22
N LYS A 117 19.55 12.75 -3.10
CA LYS A 117 18.95 12.42 -1.80
C LYS A 117 17.90 13.46 -1.37
N ASP A 118 18.14 14.73 -1.67
CA ASP A 118 17.21 15.82 -1.33
C ASP A 118 15.91 15.69 -2.14
N TYR A 119 16.00 15.25 -3.40
CA TYR A 119 14.80 14.95 -4.20
C TYR A 119 14.00 13.79 -3.60
N LEU A 120 14.67 12.72 -3.16
CA LEU A 120 14.00 11.59 -2.51
C LEU A 120 13.33 12.02 -1.20
N GLU A 121 14.01 12.84 -0.38
CA GLU A 121 13.42 13.42 0.83
C GLU A 121 12.20 14.29 0.49
N GLY A 122 12.28 15.12 -0.56
CA GLY A 122 11.15 15.90 -1.06
C GLY A 122 9.96 15.03 -1.45
N CYS A 123 10.18 13.92 -2.15
CA CYS A 123 9.13 12.95 -2.49
C CYS A 123 8.50 12.33 -1.24
N TYR A 124 9.30 12.02 -0.23
CA TYR A 124 8.81 11.50 1.04
C TYR A 124 7.94 12.53 1.77
N GLN A 125 8.43 13.76 1.94
CA GLN A 125 7.69 14.85 2.60
C GLN A 125 6.39 15.20 1.86
N LEU A 126 6.41 15.23 0.53
CA LEU A 126 5.21 15.45 -0.27
C LEU A 126 4.19 14.33 -0.09
N GLY A 127 4.65 13.09 0.05
CA GLY A 127 3.81 11.93 0.32
C GLY A 127 3.07 12.03 1.66
N LEU A 128 3.69 12.60 2.70
CA LEU A 128 3.02 12.85 3.98
C LEU A 128 1.87 13.87 3.84
N GLN A 129 2.00 14.82 2.91
CA GLN A 129 0.97 15.82 2.63
C GLN A 129 -0.17 15.26 1.77
N TYR A 130 0.13 14.34 0.85
CA TYR A 130 -0.83 13.75 -0.10
C TYR A 130 -0.83 12.22 -0.02
N PRO A 131 -1.25 11.62 1.09
CA PRO A 131 -1.16 10.17 1.31
C PRO A 131 -1.91 9.35 0.25
N GLU A 132 -3.01 9.88 -0.32
CA GLU A 132 -3.77 9.23 -1.38
C GLU A 132 -2.99 9.06 -2.69
N LEU A 133 -1.95 9.86 -2.89
CA LEU A 133 -1.10 9.85 -4.08
C LEU A 133 0.26 9.19 -3.84
N CYS A 134 0.44 8.53 -2.72
CA CYS A 134 1.67 7.78 -2.45
C CYS A 134 1.74 6.47 -3.22
N SER A 135 2.96 5.97 -3.37
CA SER A 135 3.24 4.66 -3.98
C SER A 135 2.62 3.50 -3.21
N SER A 136 2.68 3.58 -1.88
CA SER A 136 2.02 2.65 -0.98
C SER A 136 1.11 3.40 -0.01
N ILE A 137 0.03 2.78 0.39
CA ILE A 137 -0.85 3.25 1.46
C ILE A 137 -0.56 2.48 2.73
N PHE A 138 -0.70 3.16 3.87
CA PHE A 138 -0.28 2.67 5.16
C PHE A 138 -1.35 2.91 6.23
N LEU A 139 -1.67 1.88 6.98
CA LEU A 139 -2.57 1.93 8.13
C LEU A 139 -1.86 1.41 9.39
N VAL A 140 -2.16 2.02 10.53
CA VAL A 140 -1.92 1.41 11.83
C VAL A 140 -3.27 1.03 12.41
N CYS A 141 -3.39 -0.23 12.82
CA CYS A 141 -4.62 -0.78 13.37
C CYS A 141 -4.36 -1.32 14.78
N GLU A 142 -5.38 -1.27 15.60
CA GLU A 142 -5.44 -1.88 16.93
C GLU A 142 -6.48 -3.00 16.93
N LYS A 143 -6.40 -3.88 17.93
CA LYS A 143 -7.40 -4.92 18.14
C LYS A 143 -8.79 -4.30 18.24
N GLY A 144 -9.72 -4.81 17.47
CA GLY A 144 -11.13 -4.50 17.62
C GLY A 144 -11.78 -5.28 18.76
N LYS A 145 -12.86 -4.75 19.26
CA LYS A 145 -13.67 -5.41 20.30
C LYS A 145 -14.60 -6.44 19.71
#